data_97166cc50ea5decf0715afb65bd24475
#
_entry.id   97166cc50ea5decf0715afb65bd24475
#
_cell.length_a   1.000
_cell.length_b   1.000
_cell.length_c   1.000
_cell.angle_alpha   90.00
_cell.angle_beta   90.00
_cell.angle_gamma   90.00
#
_symmetry.space_group_name_H-M   'P 1'
#
loop_
_entity.id
_entity.type
_entity.pdbx_description
1 polymer ?
#
loop_
_entity_poly.entity_id
_entity_poly.type
_entity_poly.pdbx_seq_one_letter_code
_entity_poly.pdbx_strand_id
1 'polypeptide(L)'
;MTIGQLGMKHPSLAGMVAAIDARITRVALHYRFTAEATAFMFKCFCFVLQQKFSCLGKLDTKLLRPFKRVLIIDSSSWDVSEKLANVLPGYGGNASAANCKLQVAYDYKHGELQFVDVTEGINPDNRYTDNLPGMFNKGDLILFDQGYFKLSMLEALMAKGVFFLTRFLVRTVVLDPVTHERIDLHKYLSRMDNDACDMDVLIGGDKMLKVPVRLIVLRVSEPIANERRRRLRKEANKKGRTPSKHHLTMCDWTIMTTNVPRRWLPLEMVRMLYTVRWQIELLFKQLKSILRVHQSGTGKEHRLRCELYGKLIGAVIIHRIHAAETNRLWNTQRREVSMEKLYKRFQERAFTLMRMMLASVGEALAYLRIQLAKLIPACLKEQQPSRRTTLECLDDQCDPMLDIEEYVLEEVEEWVT
;
A
#
# COMPACT_ATOMS: atom_id res chain seq x y z
N MET A 1 25.64 -8.00 -1.47
CA MET A 1 24.69 -7.97 -2.59
C MET A 1 23.58 -6.94 -2.40
N THR A 2 22.79 -7.02 -1.34
CA THR A 2 21.61 -6.14 -1.08
C THR A 2 21.95 -4.65 -1.08
N ILE A 3 22.94 -4.23 -0.30
CA ILE A 3 23.31 -2.81 -0.18
C ILE A 3 23.92 -2.31 -1.48
N GLY A 4 24.74 -3.13 -2.15
CA GLY A 4 25.26 -2.79 -3.47
C GLY A 4 24.19 -2.60 -4.54
N GLN A 5 23.12 -3.42 -4.50
CA GLN A 5 21.99 -3.27 -5.42
C GLN A 5 21.23 -1.95 -5.23
N LEU A 6 21.14 -1.42 -4.01
CA LEU A 6 20.54 -0.10 -3.74
C LEU A 6 21.28 1.02 -4.49
N GLY A 7 22.62 0.92 -4.58
CA GLY A 7 23.46 1.91 -5.30
C GLY A 7 23.46 1.76 -6.83
N MET A 8 22.96 0.64 -7.36
CA MET A 8 23.01 0.38 -8.81
C MET A 8 21.78 0.91 -9.54
N LYS A 9 21.97 1.78 -10.52
CA LYS A 9 20.86 2.18 -11.44
C LYS A 9 20.34 0.99 -12.25
N HIS A 10 21.24 0.11 -12.69
CA HIS A 10 20.91 -1.11 -13.43
C HIS A 10 21.78 -2.27 -12.91
N PRO A 11 21.21 -3.22 -12.17
CA PRO A 11 21.97 -4.35 -11.63
C PRO A 11 22.35 -5.34 -12.74
N SER A 12 23.42 -5.06 -13.45
CA SER A 12 24.02 -6.05 -14.35
C SER A 12 24.96 -6.97 -13.59
N LEU A 13 25.16 -8.21 -14.08
CA LEU A 13 26.14 -9.13 -13.49
C LEU A 13 27.55 -8.52 -13.46
N ALA A 14 27.92 -7.79 -14.52
CA ALA A 14 29.20 -7.08 -14.57
C ALA A 14 29.31 -6.00 -13.48
N GLY A 15 28.24 -5.20 -13.31
CA GLY A 15 28.18 -4.18 -12.25
C GLY A 15 28.22 -4.80 -10.85
N MET A 16 27.54 -5.93 -10.63
CA MET A 16 27.60 -6.64 -9.35
C MET A 16 29.00 -7.16 -9.04
N VAL A 17 29.69 -7.75 -10.03
CA VAL A 17 31.06 -8.22 -9.87
C VAL A 17 32.00 -7.04 -9.57
N ALA A 18 31.92 -5.96 -10.33
CA ALA A 18 32.74 -4.76 -10.10
C ALA A 18 32.51 -4.12 -8.74
N ALA A 19 31.25 -4.15 -8.23
CA ALA A 19 30.91 -3.55 -6.94
C ALA A 19 31.45 -4.33 -5.72
N ILE A 20 31.63 -5.66 -5.86
CA ILE A 20 32.00 -6.54 -4.75
C ILE A 20 33.52 -6.58 -4.54
N ASP A 21 34.30 -6.13 -5.53
CA ASP A 21 35.77 -6.24 -5.54
C ASP A 21 36.29 -7.68 -5.31
N ALA A 22 35.48 -8.66 -5.75
CA ALA A 22 35.77 -10.06 -5.58
C ALA A 22 36.36 -10.64 -6.87
N ARG A 23 37.33 -11.55 -6.75
CA ARG A 23 37.87 -12.32 -7.89
C ARG A 23 36.88 -13.36 -8.41
N ILE A 24 35.72 -12.88 -8.88
CA ILE A 24 34.64 -13.73 -9.43
C ILE A 24 34.29 -13.24 -10.84
N THR A 25 34.07 -14.17 -11.77
CA THR A 25 33.62 -13.84 -13.11
C THR A 25 32.10 -13.64 -13.17
N ARG A 26 31.61 -12.93 -14.19
CA ARG A 26 30.16 -12.82 -14.48
C ARG A 26 29.47 -14.19 -14.55
N VAL A 27 30.13 -15.14 -15.19
CA VAL A 27 29.63 -16.51 -15.39
C VAL A 27 29.53 -17.24 -14.06
N ALA A 28 30.58 -17.19 -13.25
CA ALA A 28 30.59 -17.80 -11.93
C ALA A 28 29.53 -17.18 -10.99
N LEU A 29 29.30 -15.85 -11.05
CA LEU A 29 28.20 -15.21 -10.31
C LEU A 29 26.84 -15.68 -10.82
N HIS A 30 26.67 -15.82 -12.15
CA HIS A 30 25.42 -16.28 -12.75
C HIS A 30 25.00 -17.67 -12.26
N TYR A 31 25.93 -18.61 -12.15
CA TYR A 31 25.68 -19.96 -11.66
C TYR A 31 25.39 -20.03 -10.15
N ARG A 32 25.65 -18.98 -9.40
CA ARG A 32 25.33 -18.91 -7.96
C ARG A 32 23.88 -18.53 -7.66
N PHE A 33 23.11 -18.11 -8.65
CA PHE A 33 21.67 -17.91 -8.48
C PHE A 33 20.94 -19.25 -8.61
N THR A 34 20.90 -20.00 -7.53
CA THR A 34 20.28 -21.31 -7.40
C THR A 34 19.01 -21.26 -6.54
N ALA A 35 18.30 -22.39 -6.41
CA ALA A 35 17.16 -22.52 -5.49
C ALA A 35 17.57 -22.27 -4.04
N GLU A 36 18.74 -22.79 -3.64
CA GLU A 36 19.29 -22.61 -2.28
C GLU A 36 19.65 -21.14 -2.01
N ALA A 37 20.23 -20.44 -3.00
CA ALA A 37 20.49 -19.02 -2.88
C ALA A 37 19.19 -18.21 -2.75
N THR A 38 18.15 -18.58 -3.49
CA THR A 38 16.81 -17.98 -3.37
C THR A 38 16.23 -18.21 -1.99
N ALA A 39 16.28 -19.46 -1.48
CA ALA A 39 15.79 -19.80 -0.15
C ALA A 39 16.57 -19.06 0.95
N PHE A 40 17.88 -18.92 0.80
CA PHE A 40 18.71 -18.16 1.73
C PHE A 40 18.31 -16.67 1.74
N MET A 41 18.18 -16.05 0.57
CA MET A 41 17.78 -14.64 0.46
C MET A 41 16.37 -14.39 1.00
N PHE A 42 15.46 -15.33 0.78
CA PHE A 42 14.11 -15.28 1.37
C PHE A 42 14.17 -15.36 2.89
N LYS A 43 14.94 -16.29 3.46
CA LYS A 43 15.14 -16.38 4.92
C LYS A 43 15.74 -15.10 5.51
N CYS A 44 16.73 -14.51 4.84
CA CYS A 44 17.29 -13.21 5.23
C CYS A 44 16.24 -12.10 5.20
N PHE A 45 15.40 -12.08 4.16
CA PHE A 45 14.31 -11.13 4.05
C PHE A 45 13.29 -11.31 5.19
N CYS A 46 12.82 -12.52 5.44
CA CYS A 46 11.91 -12.84 6.54
C CYS A 46 12.51 -12.47 7.90
N PHE A 47 13.80 -12.78 8.11
CA PHE A 47 14.49 -12.40 9.33
C PHE A 47 14.50 -10.88 9.54
N VAL A 48 14.87 -10.11 8.52
CA VAL A 48 14.89 -8.65 8.63
C VAL A 48 13.46 -8.12 8.81
N LEU A 49 12.46 -8.67 8.12
CA LEU A 49 11.06 -8.27 8.25
C LEU A 49 10.50 -8.53 9.66
N GLN A 50 10.90 -9.61 10.31
CA GLN A 50 10.42 -10.00 11.64
C GLN A 50 11.11 -9.25 12.79
N GLN A 51 12.26 -8.62 12.56
CA GLN A 51 12.95 -7.86 13.62
C GLN A 51 12.07 -6.70 14.09
N LYS A 52 11.73 -6.69 15.36
CA LYS A 52 11.02 -5.58 16.00
C LYS A 52 12.02 -4.65 16.68
N PHE A 53 11.98 -3.38 16.34
CA PHE A 53 12.78 -2.37 17.02
C PHE A 53 11.88 -1.61 17.99
N SER A 54 11.93 -1.98 19.25
CA SER A 54 11.15 -1.35 20.33
C SER A 54 11.41 0.15 20.49
N CYS A 55 12.50 0.66 19.93
CA CYS A 55 12.90 2.06 19.99
C CYS A 55 12.29 2.95 18.89
N LEU A 56 11.56 2.39 17.92
CA LEU A 56 11.05 3.20 16.80
C LEU A 56 9.93 4.17 17.20
N GLY A 57 9.32 3.99 18.38
CA GLY A 57 8.14 4.80 18.75
C GLY A 57 6.94 4.48 17.85
N LYS A 58 5.91 5.27 17.99
CA LYS A 58 4.70 5.20 17.15
C LYS A 58 4.23 6.63 16.87
N LEU A 59 3.56 6.81 15.75
CA LEU A 59 2.82 8.04 15.47
C LEU A 59 1.63 8.13 16.44
N ASP A 60 1.65 9.11 17.31
CA ASP A 60 0.57 9.37 18.25
C ASP A 60 -0.23 10.58 17.77
N THR A 61 -1.11 10.35 16.81
CA THR A 61 -2.12 11.32 16.38
C THR A 61 -3.47 10.99 16.97
N LYS A 62 -4.32 12.00 17.20
CA LYS A 62 -5.62 11.82 17.86
C LYS A 62 -6.47 10.76 17.15
N LEU A 63 -6.52 10.80 15.79
CA LEU A 63 -7.37 9.91 15.02
C LEU A 63 -6.85 8.45 15.00
N LEU A 64 -5.54 8.23 15.09
CA LEU A 64 -4.95 6.88 15.09
C LEU A 64 -4.82 6.25 16.48
N ARG A 65 -4.99 7.04 17.54
CA ARG A 65 -4.79 6.60 18.93
C ARG A 65 -5.63 5.39 19.33
N PRO A 66 -6.93 5.25 18.93
CA PRO A 66 -7.75 4.12 19.34
C PRO A 66 -7.25 2.76 18.81
N PHE A 67 -6.47 2.74 17.74
CA PHE A 67 -6.05 1.51 17.07
C PHE A 67 -4.67 1.07 17.52
N LYS A 68 -4.47 -0.25 17.66
CA LYS A 68 -3.14 -0.82 17.97
C LYS A 68 -2.19 -0.63 16.81
N ARG A 69 -2.59 -1.05 15.62
CA ARG A 69 -1.89 -0.83 14.35
C ARG A 69 -2.87 -0.25 13.33
N VAL A 70 -2.35 0.47 12.36
CA VAL A 70 -3.12 0.94 11.20
C VAL A 70 -2.46 0.37 9.96
N LEU A 71 -3.04 -0.69 9.44
CA LEU A 71 -2.49 -1.51 8.37
C LEU A 71 -3.14 -1.12 7.04
N ILE A 72 -2.32 -0.80 6.08
CA ILE A 72 -2.75 -0.55 4.71
C ILE A 72 -2.38 -1.77 3.89
N ILE A 73 -3.35 -2.33 3.16
CA ILE A 73 -3.14 -3.51 2.31
C ILE A 73 -3.38 -3.12 0.87
N ASP A 74 -2.43 -3.47 0.02
CA ASP A 74 -2.54 -3.24 -1.41
C ASP A 74 -1.55 -4.12 -2.17
N SER A 75 -1.70 -4.19 -3.49
CA SER A 75 -0.81 -4.92 -4.37
C SER A 75 -0.25 -4.02 -5.47
N SER A 76 0.89 -4.42 -6.01
CA SER A 76 1.44 -3.78 -7.19
C SER A 76 2.09 -4.80 -8.10
N SER A 77 1.78 -4.77 -9.37
CA SER A 77 2.29 -5.71 -10.34
C SER A 77 3.13 -5.05 -11.43
N TRP A 78 3.94 -5.84 -12.11
CA TRP A 78 4.74 -5.43 -13.27
C TRP A 78 5.12 -6.62 -14.14
N ASP A 79 5.31 -6.35 -15.40
CA ASP A 79 5.72 -7.36 -16.36
C ASP A 79 7.15 -7.81 -16.11
N VAL A 80 7.38 -9.11 -16.27
CA VAL A 80 8.69 -9.74 -16.24
C VAL A 80 8.96 -10.47 -17.55
N SER A 81 10.17 -11.02 -17.73
CA SER A 81 10.51 -11.75 -18.95
C SER A 81 9.51 -12.89 -19.22
N GLU A 82 9.00 -13.00 -20.43
CA GLU A 82 8.07 -14.06 -20.85
C GLU A 82 8.60 -15.48 -20.60
N LYS A 83 9.92 -15.66 -20.52
CA LYS A 83 10.55 -16.93 -20.11
C LYS A 83 10.14 -17.38 -18.70
N LEU A 84 9.52 -16.51 -17.91
CA LEU A 84 9.04 -16.78 -16.57
C LEU A 84 7.53 -17.05 -16.50
N ALA A 85 6.83 -17.13 -17.63
CA ALA A 85 5.39 -17.34 -17.69
C ALA A 85 4.92 -18.62 -16.95
N ASN A 86 5.74 -19.67 -16.92
CA ASN A 86 5.43 -20.90 -16.20
C ASN A 86 5.48 -20.76 -14.67
N VAL A 87 6.16 -19.72 -14.14
CA VAL A 87 6.39 -19.53 -12.71
C VAL A 87 5.63 -18.32 -12.19
N LEU A 88 5.52 -17.29 -13.03
CA LEU A 88 4.83 -16.03 -12.75
C LEU A 88 3.88 -15.71 -13.90
N PRO A 89 2.80 -16.47 -14.07
CA PRO A 89 1.87 -16.25 -15.16
C PRO A 89 1.20 -14.86 -15.06
N GLY A 90 1.10 -14.20 -16.20
CA GLY A 90 0.32 -12.99 -16.42
C GLY A 90 -0.99 -13.29 -17.15
N TYR A 91 -1.72 -12.25 -17.54
CA TYR A 91 -3.01 -12.41 -18.22
C TYR A 91 -2.87 -12.88 -19.70
N GLY A 92 -1.73 -12.63 -20.34
CA GLY A 92 -1.54 -12.95 -21.75
C GLY A 92 -2.38 -12.10 -22.72
N GLY A 93 -2.48 -12.53 -23.96
CA GLY A 93 -3.19 -11.78 -25.00
C GLY A 93 -2.51 -10.44 -25.29
N ASN A 94 -3.23 -9.33 -25.11
CA ASN A 94 -2.67 -7.98 -25.26
C ASN A 94 -1.84 -7.53 -24.03
N ALA A 95 -1.90 -8.27 -22.92
CA ALA A 95 -1.07 -8.07 -21.73
C ALA A 95 0.12 -9.02 -21.74
N SER A 96 1.09 -8.82 -20.86
CA SER A 96 2.26 -9.70 -20.75
C SER A 96 1.85 -11.12 -20.34
N ALA A 97 2.50 -12.13 -20.94
CA ALA A 97 2.33 -13.52 -20.56
C ALA A 97 2.95 -13.85 -19.18
N ALA A 98 3.87 -13.01 -18.68
CA ALA A 98 4.52 -13.17 -17.40
C ALA A 98 4.46 -11.87 -16.59
N ASN A 99 3.92 -11.94 -15.38
CA ASN A 99 3.74 -10.78 -14.51
C ASN A 99 4.00 -11.14 -13.05
N CYS A 100 4.78 -10.34 -12.37
CA CYS A 100 5.10 -10.46 -10.95
C CYS A 100 4.24 -9.48 -10.16
N LYS A 101 3.56 -9.95 -9.12
CA LYS A 101 2.75 -9.14 -8.21
C LYS A 101 3.34 -9.18 -6.81
N LEU A 102 3.38 -8.04 -6.17
CA LEU A 102 3.80 -7.85 -4.79
C LEU A 102 2.57 -7.52 -3.94
N GLN A 103 2.23 -8.40 -3.02
CA GLN A 103 1.22 -8.16 -1.99
C GLN A 103 1.89 -7.58 -0.76
N VAL A 104 1.39 -6.45 -0.23
CA VAL A 104 2.03 -5.74 0.88
C VAL A 104 1.01 -5.38 1.94
N ALA A 105 1.36 -5.54 3.22
CA ALA A 105 0.73 -4.85 4.33
C ALA A 105 1.74 -3.91 5.00
N TYR A 106 1.38 -2.65 5.07
CA TYR A 106 2.19 -1.59 5.66
C TYR A 106 1.50 -1.04 6.90
N ASP A 107 2.16 -1.11 8.06
CA ASP A 107 1.70 -0.48 9.29
C ASP A 107 2.10 1.00 9.29
N TYR A 108 1.15 1.84 8.97
CA TYR A 108 1.37 3.28 8.91
C TYR A 108 1.72 3.89 10.28
N LYS A 109 1.11 3.38 11.36
CA LYS A 109 1.32 3.90 12.71
C LYS A 109 2.73 3.66 13.23
N HIS A 110 3.34 2.53 12.87
CA HIS A 110 4.70 2.18 13.25
C HIS A 110 5.73 2.42 12.13
N GLY A 111 5.26 2.68 10.91
CA GLY A 111 6.11 2.86 9.73
C GLY A 111 6.81 1.59 9.28
N GLU A 112 6.18 0.42 9.49
CA GLU A 112 6.79 -0.89 9.25
C GLU A 112 6.06 -1.68 8.18
N LEU A 113 6.84 -2.37 7.33
CA LEU A 113 6.30 -3.43 6.49
C LEU A 113 6.00 -4.65 7.36
N GLN A 114 4.73 -5.08 7.41
CA GLN A 114 4.29 -6.22 8.21
C GLN A 114 4.42 -7.52 7.46
N PHE A 115 4.06 -7.54 6.20
CA PHE A 115 4.36 -8.61 5.29
C PHE A 115 4.58 -8.10 3.86
N VAL A 116 5.30 -8.87 3.10
CA VAL A 116 5.48 -8.70 1.66
C VAL A 116 5.53 -10.08 1.05
N ASP A 117 4.65 -10.35 0.09
CA ASP A 117 4.59 -11.61 -0.61
C ASP A 117 4.71 -11.40 -2.12
N VAL A 118 5.42 -12.32 -2.77
CA VAL A 118 5.67 -12.30 -4.23
C VAL A 118 4.80 -13.34 -4.88
N THR A 119 3.76 -12.87 -5.55
CA THR A 119 2.73 -13.71 -6.16
C THR A 119 2.67 -13.56 -7.68
N GLU A 120 1.88 -14.38 -8.31
CA GLU A 120 1.59 -14.36 -9.74
C GLU A 120 0.67 -13.19 -10.09
N GLY A 121 0.95 -12.52 -11.22
CA GLY A 121 0.16 -11.38 -11.67
C GLY A 121 -1.27 -11.70 -12.05
N ILE A 122 -1.52 -12.93 -12.53
CA ILE A 122 -2.84 -13.38 -12.97
C ILE A 122 -3.86 -13.49 -11.82
N ASN A 123 -3.40 -13.64 -10.57
CA ASN A 123 -4.30 -13.81 -9.43
C ASN A 123 -4.91 -12.48 -9.01
N PRO A 124 -6.25 -12.32 -9.02
CA PRO A 124 -6.90 -11.12 -8.52
C PRO A 124 -6.74 -11.01 -6.99
N ASP A 125 -6.77 -9.78 -6.47
CA ASP A 125 -6.48 -9.49 -5.07
C ASP A 125 -7.51 -10.12 -4.11
N ASN A 126 -8.76 -10.29 -4.55
CA ASN A 126 -9.80 -10.95 -3.76
C ASN A 126 -9.51 -12.44 -3.46
N ARG A 127 -8.66 -13.11 -4.23
CA ARG A 127 -8.20 -14.48 -3.91
C ARG A 127 -7.19 -14.49 -2.78
N TYR A 128 -6.45 -13.41 -2.60
CA TYR A 128 -5.45 -13.30 -1.53
C TYR A 128 -6.10 -13.06 -0.16
N THR A 129 -7.36 -12.60 -0.13
CA THR A 129 -8.07 -12.23 1.11
C THR A 129 -8.26 -13.37 2.10
N ASP A 130 -8.30 -14.62 1.66
CA ASP A 130 -8.53 -15.77 2.54
C ASP A 130 -7.37 -16.00 3.53
N ASN A 131 -6.16 -15.57 3.17
CA ASN A 131 -4.96 -15.67 4.00
C ASN A 131 -4.80 -14.49 4.98
N LEU A 132 -5.45 -13.36 4.70
CA LEU A 132 -5.24 -12.11 5.42
C LEU A 132 -5.72 -12.13 6.87
N PRO A 133 -6.91 -12.63 7.22
CA PRO A 133 -7.41 -12.54 8.60
C PRO A 133 -6.48 -13.20 9.64
N GLY A 134 -5.68 -14.19 9.23
CA GLY A 134 -4.66 -14.82 10.07
C GLY A 134 -3.58 -13.88 10.59
N MET A 135 -3.29 -12.81 9.85
CA MET A 135 -2.18 -11.89 10.10
C MET A 135 -2.54 -10.73 11.04
N PHE A 136 -3.83 -10.53 11.34
CA PHE A 136 -4.32 -9.38 12.09
C PHE A 136 -4.73 -9.75 13.50
N ASN A 137 -4.64 -8.77 14.41
CA ASN A 137 -4.92 -8.94 15.82
C ASN A 137 -6.05 -8.01 16.28
N LYS A 138 -6.73 -8.37 17.34
CA LYS A 138 -7.76 -7.55 17.97
C LYS A 138 -7.25 -6.12 18.23
N GLY A 139 -7.99 -5.14 17.75
CA GLY A 139 -7.69 -3.71 17.88
C GLY A 139 -6.87 -3.12 16.75
N ASP A 140 -6.51 -3.91 15.71
CA ASP A 140 -5.95 -3.37 14.47
C ASP A 140 -7.04 -2.70 13.64
N LEU A 141 -6.68 -1.69 12.87
CA LEU A 141 -7.48 -1.11 11.80
C LEU A 141 -6.84 -1.47 10.46
N ILE A 142 -7.65 -1.91 9.50
CA ILE A 142 -7.20 -2.25 8.15
C ILE A 142 -7.85 -1.31 7.14
N LEU A 143 -7.02 -0.69 6.31
CA LEU A 143 -7.43 0.14 5.17
C LEU A 143 -7.09 -0.62 3.88
N PHE A 144 -8.07 -0.82 3.03
CA PHE A 144 -7.89 -1.52 1.76
C PHE A 144 -8.86 -1.01 0.69
N ASP A 145 -8.56 -1.33 -0.55
CA ASP A 145 -9.37 -0.97 -1.70
C ASP A 145 -10.44 -2.02 -2.02
N GLN A 146 -11.37 -1.71 -2.93
CA GLN A 146 -12.45 -2.59 -3.38
C GLN A 146 -11.94 -3.92 -3.94
N GLY A 147 -10.73 -3.96 -4.51
CA GLY A 147 -10.10 -5.18 -5.00
C GLY A 147 -9.99 -6.30 -3.95
N TYR A 148 -9.93 -5.93 -2.67
CA TYR A 148 -9.91 -6.85 -1.54
C TYR A 148 -11.28 -7.05 -0.89
N PHE A 149 -12.35 -6.45 -1.41
CA PHE A 149 -13.67 -6.51 -0.79
C PHE A 149 -14.28 -7.90 -0.91
N LYS A 150 -14.43 -8.59 0.22
CA LYS A 150 -15.04 -9.92 0.32
C LYS A 150 -15.80 -10.04 1.63
N LEU A 151 -17.09 -10.38 1.60
CA LEU A 151 -17.95 -10.44 2.79
C LEU A 151 -17.41 -11.40 3.86
N SER A 152 -16.91 -12.57 3.45
CA SER A 152 -16.30 -13.54 4.38
C SER A 152 -15.05 -13.01 5.07
N MET A 153 -14.26 -12.18 4.40
CA MET A 153 -13.12 -11.49 5.02
C MET A 153 -13.59 -10.48 6.06
N LEU A 154 -14.60 -9.65 5.73
CA LEU A 154 -15.15 -8.66 6.67
C LEU A 154 -15.69 -9.33 7.94
N GLU A 155 -16.44 -10.42 7.79
CA GLU A 155 -16.93 -11.22 8.92
C GLU A 155 -15.78 -11.77 9.76
N ALA A 156 -14.77 -12.39 9.13
CA ALA A 156 -13.63 -12.95 9.83
C ALA A 156 -12.82 -11.88 10.58
N LEU A 157 -12.68 -10.66 10.03
CA LEU A 157 -12.06 -9.53 10.71
C LEU A 157 -12.87 -9.12 11.95
N MET A 158 -14.19 -8.98 11.81
CA MET A 158 -15.07 -8.61 12.92
C MET A 158 -15.06 -9.65 14.03
N ALA A 159 -15.11 -10.94 13.69
CA ALA A 159 -15.02 -12.04 14.66
C ALA A 159 -13.73 -11.99 15.49
N LYS A 160 -12.64 -11.47 14.92
CA LYS A 160 -11.36 -11.26 15.62
C LYS A 160 -11.28 -9.93 16.38
N GLY A 161 -12.29 -9.06 16.29
CA GLY A 161 -12.24 -7.71 16.85
C GLY A 161 -11.26 -6.79 16.13
N VAL A 162 -11.09 -7.01 14.83
CA VAL A 162 -10.32 -6.17 13.91
C VAL A 162 -11.25 -5.16 13.25
N PHE A 163 -10.80 -3.93 13.16
CA PHE A 163 -11.53 -2.86 12.49
C PHE A 163 -11.10 -2.76 11.02
N PHE A 164 -12.00 -2.28 10.18
CA PHE A 164 -11.72 -2.02 8.78
C PHE A 164 -12.37 -0.72 8.31
N LEU A 165 -11.81 -0.14 7.27
CA LEU A 165 -12.40 0.95 6.49
C LEU A 165 -12.02 0.72 5.02
N THR A 166 -13.05 0.62 4.17
CA THR A 166 -12.88 0.40 2.73
C THR A 166 -13.98 1.08 1.94
N ARG A 167 -13.78 1.24 0.65
CA ARG A 167 -14.86 1.64 -0.25
C ARG A 167 -15.90 0.54 -0.36
N PHE A 168 -17.16 0.94 -0.45
CA PHE A 168 -18.27 0.03 -0.61
C PHE A 168 -18.39 -0.45 -2.05
N LEU A 169 -18.50 -1.75 -2.24
CA LEU A 169 -18.75 -2.34 -3.55
C LEU A 169 -20.24 -2.19 -3.91
N VAL A 170 -20.56 -1.26 -4.78
CA VAL A 170 -21.94 -0.80 -5.09
C VAL A 170 -22.90 -1.93 -5.50
N ARG A 171 -22.38 -3.01 -6.08
CA ARG A 171 -23.19 -4.20 -6.42
C ARG A 171 -23.62 -5.06 -5.22
N THR A 172 -23.09 -4.77 -4.03
CA THR A 172 -23.44 -5.51 -2.81
C THR A 172 -24.85 -5.10 -2.33
N VAL A 173 -25.67 -6.07 -1.98
CA VAL A 173 -27.01 -5.82 -1.43
C VAL A 173 -26.88 -5.17 -0.07
N VAL A 174 -27.69 -4.14 0.18
CA VAL A 174 -27.81 -3.44 1.47
C VAL A 174 -29.20 -3.72 2.02
N LEU A 175 -29.24 -4.09 3.30
CA LEU A 175 -30.48 -4.40 4.01
C LEU A 175 -30.61 -3.51 5.24
N ASP A 176 -31.84 -3.18 5.59
CA ASP A 176 -32.15 -2.57 6.87
C ASP A 176 -31.80 -3.55 8.00
N PRO A 177 -31.14 -3.11 9.08
CA PRO A 177 -30.68 -4.01 10.13
C PRO A 177 -31.80 -4.56 11.01
N VAL A 178 -32.98 -3.96 11.00
CA VAL A 178 -34.15 -4.33 11.84
C VAL A 178 -35.18 -5.12 11.00
N THR A 179 -35.61 -4.55 9.87
CA THR A 179 -36.63 -5.18 9.02
C THR A 179 -36.08 -6.23 8.07
N HIS A 180 -34.77 -6.21 7.81
CA HIS A 180 -34.06 -7.00 6.82
C HIS A 180 -34.55 -6.76 5.38
N GLU A 181 -35.31 -5.70 5.14
CA GLU A 181 -35.72 -5.30 3.81
C GLU A 181 -34.57 -4.70 3.01
N ARG A 182 -34.63 -4.91 1.71
CA ARG A 182 -33.57 -4.38 0.81
C ARG A 182 -33.71 -2.87 0.67
N ILE A 183 -32.60 -2.17 0.93
CA ILE A 183 -32.46 -0.74 0.68
C ILE A 183 -31.98 -0.54 -0.77
N ASP A 184 -32.78 0.11 -1.59
CA ASP A 184 -32.36 0.59 -2.91
C ASP A 184 -31.53 1.88 -2.73
N LEU A 185 -30.21 1.72 -2.74
CA LEU A 185 -29.29 2.84 -2.55
C LEU A 185 -29.47 3.94 -3.61
N HIS A 186 -29.78 3.58 -4.86
CA HIS A 186 -30.00 4.58 -5.90
C HIS A 186 -31.23 5.44 -5.58
N LYS A 187 -32.35 4.80 -5.24
CA LYS A 187 -33.59 5.49 -4.87
C LYS A 187 -33.40 6.31 -3.58
N TYR A 188 -32.65 5.79 -2.63
CA TYR A 188 -32.32 6.47 -1.38
C TYR A 188 -31.49 7.73 -1.66
N LEU A 189 -30.36 7.61 -2.39
CA LEU A 189 -29.44 8.70 -2.68
C LEU A 189 -30.04 9.76 -3.60
N SER A 190 -30.90 9.38 -4.54
CA SER A 190 -31.60 10.34 -5.42
C SER A 190 -32.59 11.26 -4.70
N ARG A 191 -32.99 10.90 -3.47
CA ARG A 191 -33.92 11.66 -2.61
C ARG A 191 -33.23 12.35 -1.43
N MET A 192 -31.92 12.14 -1.31
CA MET A 192 -31.17 12.67 -0.18
C MET A 192 -30.78 14.13 -0.41
N ASP A 193 -31.26 15.01 0.45
CA ASP A 193 -30.95 16.45 0.41
C ASP A 193 -29.62 16.77 1.12
N ASN A 194 -29.20 15.93 2.07
CA ASN A 194 -27.96 16.11 2.81
C ASN A 194 -26.73 15.65 2.00
N ASP A 195 -25.61 16.30 2.24
CA ASP A 195 -24.34 15.97 1.58
C ASP A 195 -23.60 14.78 2.22
N ALA A 196 -24.09 14.29 3.36
CA ALA A 196 -23.49 13.15 4.06
C ALA A 196 -24.53 12.33 4.81
N CYS A 197 -24.29 11.02 4.90
CA CYS A 197 -25.10 10.08 5.69
C CYS A 197 -24.20 9.01 6.33
N ASP A 198 -24.55 8.60 7.55
CA ASP A 198 -23.90 7.52 8.30
C ASP A 198 -24.97 6.63 8.90
N MET A 199 -25.17 5.46 8.29
CA MET A 199 -26.24 4.53 8.67
C MET A 199 -25.69 3.16 9.03
N ASP A 200 -26.33 2.52 10.02
CA ASP A 200 -26.06 1.11 10.32
C ASP A 200 -26.88 0.25 9.37
N VAL A 201 -26.24 -0.72 8.72
CA VAL A 201 -26.86 -1.59 7.71
C VAL A 201 -26.32 -3.02 7.82
N LEU A 202 -27.02 -3.95 7.22
CA LEU A 202 -26.48 -5.26 6.88
C LEU A 202 -26.09 -5.30 5.40
N ILE A 203 -24.90 -5.77 5.10
CA ILE A 203 -24.44 -5.97 3.72
C ILE A 203 -24.35 -7.46 3.41
N GLY A 204 -24.85 -7.89 2.24
CA GLY A 204 -24.90 -9.30 1.82
C GLY A 204 -26.19 -9.63 1.12
N GLY A 205 -26.45 -10.90 0.79
CA GLY A 205 -27.65 -11.34 0.08
C GLY A 205 -28.57 -12.24 0.92
N ASP A 206 -29.81 -12.46 0.47
CA ASP A 206 -30.83 -13.24 1.20
C ASP A 206 -30.40 -14.69 1.50
N LYS A 207 -29.58 -15.27 0.66
CA LYS A 207 -28.99 -16.62 0.82
C LYS A 207 -27.51 -16.60 1.16
N MET A 208 -26.96 -15.42 1.46
CA MET A 208 -25.54 -15.20 1.69
C MET A 208 -25.32 -14.62 3.09
N LEU A 209 -24.07 -14.59 3.47
CA LEU A 209 -23.58 -13.95 4.65
C LEU A 209 -24.11 -12.52 4.77
N LYS A 210 -24.60 -12.15 5.98
CA LYS A 210 -25.04 -10.79 6.32
C LYS A 210 -24.05 -10.19 7.33
N VAL A 211 -23.35 -9.14 6.94
CA VAL A 211 -22.34 -8.49 7.76
C VAL A 211 -22.85 -7.14 8.24
N PRO A 212 -22.97 -6.91 9.57
CA PRO A 212 -23.38 -5.61 10.11
C PRO A 212 -22.25 -4.59 9.99
N VAL A 213 -22.53 -3.46 9.34
CA VAL A 213 -21.54 -2.41 9.10
C VAL A 213 -22.18 -1.02 9.19
N ARG A 214 -21.35 -0.01 9.35
CA ARG A 214 -21.69 1.38 9.06
C ARG A 214 -21.46 1.64 7.58
N LEU A 215 -22.46 2.14 6.90
CA LEU A 215 -22.39 2.65 5.53
C LEU A 215 -22.28 4.17 5.57
N ILE A 216 -21.19 4.69 5.07
CA ILE A 216 -20.88 6.11 5.04
C ILE A 216 -21.05 6.58 3.60
N VAL A 217 -21.88 7.58 3.41
CA VAL A 217 -22.14 8.18 2.09
C VAL A 217 -21.78 9.65 2.15
N LEU A 218 -20.93 10.10 1.26
CA LEU A 218 -20.44 11.48 1.19
C LEU A 218 -20.63 12.01 -0.23
N ARG A 219 -21.28 13.16 -0.38
CA ARG A 219 -21.39 13.82 -1.68
C ARG A 219 -20.02 14.38 -2.10
N VAL A 220 -19.70 14.24 -3.36
CA VAL A 220 -18.50 14.84 -3.94
C VAL A 220 -18.85 16.17 -4.60
N SER A 221 -17.85 17.02 -4.81
CA SER A 221 -18.06 18.27 -5.52
C SER A 221 -18.45 18.03 -6.99
N GLU A 222 -19.19 18.98 -7.57
CA GLU A 222 -19.67 18.85 -8.95
C GLU A 222 -18.55 18.64 -9.99
N PRO A 223 -17.38 19.29 -9.90
CA PRO A 223 -16.26 19.01 -10.80
C PRO A 223 -15.82 17.55 -10.75
N ILE A 224 -15.71 16.97 -9.54
CA ILE A 224 -15.34 15.58 -9.33
C ILE A 224 -16.39 14.63 -9.90
N ALA A 225 -17.67 14.87 -9.60
CA ALA A 225 -18.78 14.08 -10.14
C ALA A 225 -18.80 14.05 -11.66
N ASN A 226 -18.56 15.22 -12.30
CA ASN A 226 -18.52 15.35 -13.75
C ASN A 226 -17.34 14.59 -14.36
N GLU A 227 -16.17 14.62 -13.72
CA GLU A 227 -15.01 13.87 -14.20
C GLU A 227 -15.27 12.37 -14.07
N ARG A 228 -15.87 11.89 -12.96
CA ARG A 228 -16.29 10.49 -12.80
C ARG A 228 -17.27 10.08 -13.90
N ARG A 229 -18.31 10.89 -14.18
CA ARG A 229 -19.26 10.61 -15.27
C ARG A 229 -18.57 10.56 -16.63
N ARG A 230 -17.59 11.44 -16.88
CA ARG A 230 -16.81 11.46 -18.11
C ARG A 230 -16.02 10.15 -18.29
N ARG A 231 -15.31 9.71 -17.25
CA ARG A 231 -14.56 8.44 -17.26
C ARG A 231 -15.48 7.24 -17.43
N LEU A 232 -16.56 7.17 -16.68
CA LEU A 232 -17.57 6.11 -16.78
C LEU A 232 -18.11 5.96 -18.21
N ARG A 233 -18.45 7.08 -18.87
CA ARG A 233 -18.89 7.06 -20.27
C ARG A 233 -17.79 6.56 -21.21
N LYS A 234 -16.55 7.02 -21.00
CA LYS A 234 -15.39 6.60 -21.81
C LYS A 234 -15.15 5.08 -21.70
N GLU A 235 -15.18 4.53 -20.50
CA GLU A 235 -14.97 3.10 -20.29
C GLU A 235 -16.16 2.26 -20.82
N ALA A 236 -17.38 2.70 -20.59
CA ALA A 236 -18.55 2.05 -21.16
C ALA A 236 -18.50 2.01 -22.69
N ASN A 237 -18.13 3.13 -23.32
CA ASN A 237 -17.97 3.21 -24.77
C ASN A 237 -16.91 2.25 -25.32
N LYS A 238 -15.76 2.11 -24.64
CA LYS A 238 -14.72 1.11 -25.02
C LYS A 238 -15.27 -0.32 -25.02
N LYS A 239 -16.25 -0.61 -24.18
CA LYS A 239 -16.92 -1.92 -24.05
C LYS A 239 -18.21 -2.01 -24.89
N GLY A 240 -18.51 -1.03 -25.73
CA GLY A 240 -19.73 -0.98 -26.55
C GLY A 240 -21.02 -0.88 -25.71
N ARG A 241 -20.94 -0.28 -24.50
CA ARG A 241 -22.06 -0.17 -23.55
C ARG A 241 -22.43 1.28 -23.28
N THR A 242 -23.64 1.52 -22.78
CA THR A 242 -24.09 2.81 -22.28
C THR A 242 -24.25 2.74 -20.76
N PRO A 243 -23.70 3.69 -19.98
CA PRO A 243 -23.87 3.70 -18.53
C PRO A 243 -25.34 3.82 -18.14
N SER A 244 -25.79 3.07 -17.17
CA SER A 244 -27.15 3.20 -16.64
C SER A 244 -27.31 4.51 -15.85
N LYS A 245 -28.55 4.99 -15.71
CA LYS A 245 -28.85 6.15 -14.85
C LYS A 245 -28.40 5.91 -13.41
N HIS A 246 -28.51 4.68 -12.92
CA HIS A 246 -28.01 4.25 -11.62
C HIS A 246 -26.52 4.54 -11.45
N HIS A 247 -25.69 4.08 -12.38
CA HIS A 247 -24.24 4.32 -12.32
C HIS A 247 -23.88 5.81 -12.41
N LEU A 248 -24.64 6.59 -13.20
CA LEU A 248 -24.41 8.03 -13.30
C LEU A 248 -24.75 8.78 -12.00
N THR A 249 -25.81 8.39 -11.30
CA THR A 249 -26.16 8.95 -9.97
C THR A 249 -25.10 8.59 -8.93
N MET A 250 -24.54 7.38 -8.99
CA MET A 250 -23.51 6.96 -8.05
C MET A 250 -22.20 7.77 -8.19
N CYS A 251 -21.97 8.43 -9.34
CA CYS A 251 -20.81 9.32 -9.53
C CYS A 251 -20.81 10.53 -8.58
N ASP A 252 -21.98 10.91 -8.04
CA ASP A 252 -22.13 12.04 -7.12
C ASP A 252 -21.70 11.71 -5.68
N TRP A 253 -21.44 10.43 -5.41
CA TRP A 253 -21.24 9.94 -4.06
C TRP A 253 -19.95 9.14 -3.92
N THR A 254 -19.28 9.29 -2.79
CA THR A 254 -18.30 8.34 -2.29
C THR A 254 -18.95 7.52 -1.20
N ILE A 255 -18.97 6.19 -1.37
CA ILE A 255 -19.59 5.28 -0.42
C ILE A 255 -18.50 4.42 0.20
N MET A 256 -18.44 4.44 1.53
CA MET A 256 -17.47 3.67 2.31
C MET A 256 -18.19 2.79 3.32
N THR A 257 -17.53 1.73 3.74
CA THR A 257 -18.04 0.84 4.78
C THR A 257 -16.98 0.58 5.85
N THR A 258 -17.45 0.51 7.11
CA THR A 258 -16.58 0.31 8.26
C THR A 258 -17.33 -0.35 9.42
N ASN A 259 -16.60 -1.00 10.33
CA ASN A 259 -17.10 -1.43 11.64
C ASN A 259 -16.52 -0.61 12.80
N VAL A 260 -15.81 0.48 12.51
CA VAL A 260 -15.28 1.38 13.54
C VAL A 260 -16.41 2.14 14.22
N PRO A 261 -16.52 2.15 15.56
CA PRO A 261 -17.54 2.91 16.27
C PRO A 261 -17.46 4.42 15.99
N ARG A 262 -18.61 5.10 15.91
CA ARG A 262 -18.72 6.56 15.66
C ARG A 262 -17.88 7.40 16.61
N ARG A 263 -17.78 7.00 17.90
CA ARG A 263 -16.95 7.69 18.91
C ARG A 263 -15.44 7.69 18.60
N TRP A 264 -14.96 6.74 17.77
CA TRP A 264 -13.56 6.65 17.37
C TRP A 264 -13.32 7.21 15.96
N LEU A 265 -14.36 7.15 15.15
CA LEU A 265 -14.33 7.64 13.78
C LEU A 265 -15.64 8.39 13.47
N PRO A 266 -15.71 9.68 13.80
CA PRO A 266 -16.82 10.55 13.43
C PRO A 266 -16.95 10.65 11.91
N LEU A 267 -18.16 10.96 11.41
CA LEU A 267 -18.49 11.00 9.99
C LEU A 267 -17.53 11.89 9.19
N GLU A 268 -17.25 13.08 9.69
CA GLU A 268 -16.40 14.08 9.07
C GLU A 268 -14.93 13.63 8.91
N MET A 269 -14.50 12.65 9.72
CA MET A 269 -13.11 12.15 9.73
C MET A 269 -12.91 10.88 8.88
N VAL A 270 -13.99 10.28 8.38
CA VAL A 270 -13.93 9.01 7.65
C VAL A 270 -13.08 9.16 6.38
N ARG A 271 -13.32 10.21 5.61
CA ARG A 271 -12.58 10.49 4.38
C ARG A 271 -11.10 10.72 4.69
N MET A 272 -10.79 11.54 5.71
CA MET A 272 -9.42 11.78 6.15
C MET A 272 -8.69 10.50 6.52
N LEU A 273 -9.32 9.62 7.31
CA LEU A 273 -8.71 8.36 7.68
C LEU A 273 -8.47 7.46 6.45
N TYR A 274 -9.40 7.45 5.51
CA TYR A 274 -9.24 6.64 4.29
C TYR A 274 -8.11 7.15 3.38
N THR A 275 -7.81 8.45 3.37
CA THR A 275 -6.68 8.99 2.58
C THR A 275 -5.32 8.45 3.03
N VAL A 276 -5.22 7.91 4.26
CA VAL A 276 -4.00 7.24 4.73
C VAL A 276 -3.65 6.04 3.84
N ARG A 277 -4.66 5.39 3.20
CA ARG A 277 -4.42 4.30 2.25
C ARG A 277 -3.44 4.68 1.14
N TRP A 278 -3.45 5.93 0.68
CA TRP A 278 -2.53 6.40 -0.36
C TRP A 278 -1.03 6.26 -0.01
N GLN A 279 -0.70 6.11 1.25
CA GLN A 279 0.70 5.95 1.66
C GLN A 279 1.32 4.66 1.10
N ILE A 280 0.52 3.62 0.81
CA ILE A 280 1.03 2.40 0.19
C ILE A 280 1.33 2.58 -1.30
N GLU A 281 0.61 3.45 -1.99
CA GLU A 281 0.89 3.80 -3.39
C GLU A 281 2.20 4.59 -3.51
N LEU A 282 2.45 5.51 -2.57
CA LEU A 282 3.75 6.19 -2.45
C LEU A 282 4.88 5.19 -2.18
N LEU A 283 4.65 4.17 -1.35
CA LEU A 283 5.59 3.08 -1.14
C LEU A 283 5.88 2.34 -2.46
N PHE A 284 4.85 1.92 -3.20
CA PHE A 284 5.04 1.26 -4.48
C PHE A 284 5.75 2.15 -5.51
N LYS A 285 5.41 3.44 -5.55
CA LYS A 285 6.10 4.41 -6.39
C LYS A 285 7.60 4.44 -6.06
N GLN A 286 7.97 4.46 -4.77
CA GLN A 286 9.37 4.44 -4.33
C GLN A 286 10.08 3.12 -4.68
N LEU A 287 9.42 1.98 -4.44
CA LEU A 287 9.95 0.68 -4.81
C LEU A 287 10.22 0.58 -6.32
N LYS A 288 9.31 1.11 -7.14
CA LYS A 288 9.45 1.10 -8.61
C LYS A 288 10.43 2.17 -9.11
N SER A 289 10.29 3.43 -8.69
CA SER A 289 11.09 4.53 -9.26
C SER A 289 12.52 4.60 -8.74
N ILE A 290 12.75 4.27 -7.47
CA ILE A 290 14.07 4.40 -6.83
C ILE A 290 14.77 3.04 -6.75
N LEU A 291 14.14 2.05 -6.14
CA LEU A 291 14.71 0.70 -6.02
C LEU A 291 14.61 -0.12 -7.30
N ARG A 292 13.76 0.31 -8.23
CA ARG A 292 13.58 -0.33 -9.55
C ARG A 292 13.31 -1.83 -9.41
N VAL A 293 12.41 -2.20 -8.50
CA VAL A 293 12.04 -3.61 -8.25
C VAL A 293 11.49 -4.27 -9.52
N HIS A 294 10.81 -3.51 -10.37
CA HIS A 294 10.24 -3.93 -11.64
C HIS A 294 11.27 -4.11 -12.77
N GLN A 295 12.51 -3.61 -12.58
CA GLN A 295 13.55 -3.70 -13.62
C GLN A 295 14.47 -4.87 -13.31
N SER A 296 14.12 -6.05 -13.82
CA SER A 296 15.00 -7.21 -13.87
C SER A 296 14.99 -7.75 -15.32
N GLY A 297 16.10 -7.62 -16.00
CA GLY A 297 16.27 -8.11 -17.38
C GLY A 297 16.59 -9.61 -17.45
N THR A 298 16.26 -10.40 -16.43
CA THR A 298 16.59 -11.82 -16.39
C THR A 298 15.37 -12.69 -16.70
N GLY A 299 15.60 -13.73 -17.51
CA GLY A 299 14.64 -14.81 -17.71
C GLY A 299 14.86 -16.00 -16.77
N LYS A 300 15.67 -15.86 -15.70
CA LYS A 300 15.91 -16.90 -14.69
C LYS A 300 15.21 -16.54 -13.38
N GLU A 301 14.31 -17.40 -12.93
CA GLU A 301 13.52 -17.21 -11.70
C GLU A 301 14.40 -16.95 -10.48
N HIS A 302 15.36 -17.83 -10.21
CA HIS A 302 16.18 -17.73 -9.01
C HIS A 302 16.96 -16.41 -8.94
N ARG A 303 17.42 -15.90 -10.09
CA ARG A 303 18.08 -14.60 -10.15
C ARG A 303 17.09 -13.46 -9.88
N LEU A 304 15.90 -13.49 -10.50
CA LEU A 304 14.84 -12.50 -10.26
C LEU A 304 14.50 -12.43 -8.79
N ARG A 305 14.22 -13.56 -8.15
CA ARG A 305 13.86 -13.64 -6.74
C ARG A 305 14.98 -13.16 -5.81
N CYS A 306 16.23 -13.56 -6.06
CA CYS A 306 17.37 -13.08 -5.28
C CYS A 306 17.55 -11.55 -5.38
N GLU A 307 17.45 -11.00 -6.58
CA GLU A 307 17.51 -9.54 -6.80
C GLU A 307 16.37 -8.81 -6.10
N LEU A 308 15.15 -9.35 -6.18
CA LEU A 308 13.97 -8.78 -5.55
C LEU A 308 14.08 -8.78 -4.02
N TYR A 309 14.39 -9.95 -3.41
CA TYR A 309 14.58 -10.03 -1.96
C TYR A 309 15.69 -9.12 -1.46
N GLY A 310 16.78 -9.00 -2.22
CA GLY A 310 17.85 -8.06 -1.92
C GLY A 310 17.36 -6.61 -1.84
N LYS A 311 16.59 -6.17 -2.81
CA LYS A 311 15.99 -4.83 -2.84
C LYS A 311 14.97 -4.64 -1.71
N LEU A 312 14.13 -5.65 -1.42
CA LEU A 312 13.14 -5.61 -0.36
C LEU A 312 13.78 -5.54 1.04
N ILE A 313 14.89 -6.25 1.30
CA ILE A 313 15.67 -6.11 2.53
C ILE A 313 16.12 -4.65 2.71
N GLY A 314 16.66 -4.05 1.65
CA GLY A 314 17.05 -2.63 1.68
C GLY A 314 15.86 -1.70 1.94
N ALA A 315 14.71 -1.97 1.33
CA ALA A 315 13.48 -1.22 1.58
C ALA A 315 13.08 -1.27 3.06
N VAL A 316 13.01 -2.47 3.66
CA VAL A 316 12.66 -2.64 5.08
C VAL A 316 13.58 -1.83 5.99
N ILE A 317 14.88 -1.88 5.74
CA ILE A 317 15.87 -1.14 6.54
C ILE A 317 15.63 0.38 6.44
N ILE A 318 15.47 0.90 5.21
CA ILE A 318 15.25 2.34 4.99
C ILE A 318 13.93 2.79 5.59
N HIS A 319 12.84 2.01 5.45
CA HIS A 319 11.55 2.32 6.06
C HIS A 319 11.64 2.41 7.58
N ARG A 320 12.40 1.53 8.23
CA ARG A 320 12.60 1.58 9.68
C ARG A 320 13.37 2.82 10.13
N ILE A 321 14.44 3.17 9.41
CA ILE A 321 15.18 4.41 9.69
C ILE A 321 14.27 5.63 9.53
N HIS A 322 13.47 5.65 8.44
CA HIS A 322 12.50 6.70 8.21
C HIS A 322 11.47 6.80 9.34
N ALA A 323 10.90 5.67 9.78
CA ALA A 323 9.90 5.63 10.85
C ALA A 323 10.50 6.14 12.17
N ALA A 324 11.69 5.69 12.55
CA ALA A 324 12.37 6.14 13.75
C ALA A 324 12.58 7.66 13.77
N GLU A 325 13.12 8.19 12.68
CA GLU A 325 13.41 9.62 12.57
C GLU A 325 12.16 10.48 12.43
N THR A 326 11.15 10.02 11.67
CA THR A 326 9.87 10.73 11.54
C THR A 326 9.16 10.77 12.89
N ASN A 327 9.07 9.66 13.63
CA ASN A 327 8.45 9.61 14.94
C ASN A 327 9.15 10.53 15.94
N ARG A 328 10.49 10.51 15.95
CA ARG A 328 11.30 11.39 16.80
C ARG A 328 11.06 12.87 16.49
N LEU A 329 11.13 13.25 15.22
CA LEU A 329 10.99 14.64 14.78
C LEU A 329 9.56 15.14 14.88
N TRP A 330 8.57 14.30 14.61
CA TRP A 330 7.16 14.64 14.79
C TRP A 330 6.85 14.97 16.25
N ASN A 331 7.31 14.13 17.17
CA ASN A 331 7.05 14.32 18.61
C ASN A 331 7.78 15.53 19.18
N THR A 332 8.94 15.90 18.65
CA THR A 332 9.77 16.99 19.19
C THR A 332 9.65 18.31 18.44
N GLN A 333 9.40 18.30 17.13
CA GLN A 333 9.51 19.47 16.26
C GLN A 333 8.32 19.63 15.30
N ARG A 334 7.37 18.70 15.29
CA ARG A 334 6.30 18.64 14.28
C ARG A 334 6.82 18.68 12.84
N ARG A 335 7.91 17.95 12.58
CA ARG A 335 8.53 17.85 11.26
C ARG A 335 8.52 16.41 10.78
N GLU A 336 8.41 16.22 9.48
CA GLU A 336 8.41 14.92 8.82
C GLU A 336 9.65 14.73 7.96
N VAL A 337 10.15 13.49 7.90
CA VAL A 337 11.20 13.09 6.95
C VAL A 337 10.56 12.69 5.62
N SER A 338 11.12 13.18 4.52
CA SER A 338 10.73 12.72 3.19
C SER A 338 11.35 11.36 2.88
N MET A 339 10.54 10.36 2.72
CA MET A 339 10.97 9.00 2.34
C MET A 339 11.74 9.01 1.01
N GLU A 340 11.27 9.77 0.03
CA GLU A 340 11.91 9.87 -1.28
C GLU A 340 13.33 10.46 -1.18
N LYS A 341 13.48 11.59 -0.45
CA LYS A 341 14.80 12.20 -0.22
C LYS A 341 15.71 11.23 0.51
N LEU A 342 15.21 10.52 1.53
CA LEU A 342 15.98 9.55 2.30
C LEU A 342 16.46 8.39 1.43
N TYR A 343 15.61 7.79 0.61
CA TYR A 343 15.98 6.73 -0.34
C TYR A 343 17.10 7.18 -1.29
N LYS A 344 16.97 8.35 -1.91
CA LYS A 344 17.97 8.90 -2.82
C LYS A 344 19.33 9.06 -2.12
N ARG A 345 19.33 9.59 -0.89
CA ARG A 345 20.57 9.77 -0.11
C ARG A 345 21.20 8.46 0.33
N PHE A 346 20.41 7.45 0.67
CA PHE A 346 20.92 6.10 0.93
C PHE A 346 21.52 5.46 -0.31
N GLN A 347 20.87 5.62 -1.46
CA GLN A 347 21.35 5.09 -2.73
C GLN A 347 22.74 5.64 -3.09
N GLU A 348 22.95 6.94 -2.91
CA GLU A 348 24.26 7.59 -3.15
C GLU A 348 25.40 6.99 -2.30
N ARG A 349 25.07 6.48 -1.10
CA ARG A 349 26.06 5.99 -0.12
C ARG A 349 26.12 4.47 0.00
N ALA A 350 25.29 3.78 -0.75
CA ALA A 350 25.11 2.32 -0.62
C ALA A 350 26.43 1.57 -0.85
N PHE A 351 27.24 1.96 -1.85
CA PHE A 351 28.52 1.30 -2.12
C PHE A 351 29.56 1.53 -1.01
N THR A 352 29.66 2.76 -0.49
CA THR A 352 30.56 3.07 0.61
C THR A 352 30.21 2.26 1.84
N LEU A 353 28.92 2.25 2.21
CA LEU A 353 28.40 1.49 3.33
C LEU A 353 28.65 -0.02 3.16
N MET A 354 28.44 -0.56 1.96
CA MET A 354 28.71 -1.97 1.65
C MET A 354 30.18 -2.33 1.87
N ARG A 355 31.10 -1.52 1.35
CA ARG A 355 32.56 -1.76 1.52
C ARG A 355 32.95 -1.73 2.98
N MET A 356 32.46 -0.76 3.73
CA MET A 356 32.71 -0.67 5.17
C MET A 356 32.17 -1.88 5.93
N MET A 357 30.96 -2.34 5.61
CA MET A 357 30.36 -3.55 6.22
C MET A 357 31.18 -4.81 5.95
N LEU A 358 31.82 -4.91 4.77
CA LEU A 358 32.68 -6.04 4.45
C LEU A 358 34.00 -5.99 5.21
N ALA A 359 34.49 -4.81 5.57
CA ALA A 359 35.68 -4.63 6.34
C ALA A 359 35.41 -4.73 7.86
N SER A 360 34.47 -3.97 8.37
CA SER A 360 34.09 -3.92 9.78
C SER A 360 32.65 -3.46 9.98
N VAL A 361 31.82 -4.28 10.61
CA VAL A 361 30.43 -3.92 10.93
C VAL A 361 30.39 -2.73 11.90
N GLY A 362 31.31 -2.68 12.86
CA GLY A 362 31.41 -1.57 13.83
C GLY A 362 31.66 -0.23 13.15
N GLU A 363 32.66 -0.17 12.23
CA GLU A 363 32.97 1.04 11.47
C GLU A 363 31.80 1.44 10.55
N ALA A 364 31.15 0.47 9.91
CA ALA A 364 29.95 0.74 9.08
C ALA A 364 28.81 1.35 9.89
N LEU A 365 28.56 0.86 11.10
CA LEU A 365 27.56 1.43 12.01
C LEU A 365 27.93 2.83 12.48
N ALA A 366 29.20 3.08 12.85
CA ALA A 366 29.66 4.40 13.21
C ALA A 366 29.52 5.40 12.04
N TYR A 367 29.92 4.99 10.84
CA TYR A 367 29.74 5.78 9.63
C TYR A 367 28.24 6.08 9.39
N LEU A 368 27.36 5.08 9.46
CA LEU A 368 25.93 5.25 9.26
C LEU A 368 25.34 6.26 10.26
N ARG A 369 25.69 6.20 11.53
CA ARG A 369 25.26 7.16 12.56
C ARG A 369 25.65 8.59 12.20
N ILE A 370 26.92 8.80 11.79
CA ILE A 370 27.42 10.12 11.39
C ILE A 370 26.67 10.61 10.13
N GLN A 371 26.45 9.71 9.16
CA GLN A 371 25.74 10.08 7.94
C GLN A 371 24.28 10.42 8.23
N LEU A 372 23.57 9.65 9.06
CA LEU A 372 22.18 9.94 9.42
C LEU A 372 22.05 11.31 10.08
N ALA A 373 22.92 11.66 11.02
CA ALA A 373 22.90 12.98 11.65
C ALA A 373 23.04 14.14 10.65
N LYS A 374 23.81 13.93 9.57
CA LYS A 374 23.99 14.94 8.50
C LYS A 374 22.86 14.93 7.47
N LEU A 375 22.28 13.76 7.19
CA LEU A 375 21.31 13.58 6.10
C LEU A 375 19.88 13.91 6.50
N ILE A 376 19.49 13.59 7.74
CA ILE A 376 18.11 13.77 8.19
C ILE A 376 17.64 15.22 8.05
N PRO A 377 18.42 16.25 8.45
CA PRO A 377 18.01 17.65 8.24
C PRO A 377 17.76 18.00 6.76
N ALA A 378 18.56 17.44 5.85
CA ALA A 378 18.40 17.65 4.39
C ALA A 378 17.26 16.83 3.79
N CYS A 379 16.74 15.85 4.52
CA CYS A 379 15.61 15.00 4.09
C CYS A 379 14.26 15.45 4.63
N LEU A 380 14.17 16.57 5.34
CA LEU A 380 12.89 17.05 5.85
C LEU A 380 11.94 17.39 4.69
N LYS A 381 10.65 17.15 4.91
CA LYS A 381 9.59 17.66 4.03
C LYS A 381 9.57 19.20 4.12
N GLU A 382 9.36 19.82 2.98
CA GLU A 382 9.15 21.26 2.91
C GLU A 382 7.74 21.56 3.44
N GLN A 383 7.67 22.57 4.33
CA GLN A 383 6.38 23.06 4.80
C GLN A 383 5.82 23.99 3.74
N GLN A 384 4.64 23.66 3.27
CA GLN A 384 3.90 24.50 2.31
C GLN A 384 2.71 25.13 3.05
N PRO A 385 2.62 26.45 3.17
CA PRO A 385 1.52 27.11 3.90
C PRO A 385 0.13 26.75 3.38
N SER A 386 0.02 26.45 2.08
CA SER A 386 -1.24 26.13 1.41
C SER A 386 -1.60 24.62 1.44
N ARG A 387 -0.70 23.74 1.86
CA ARG A 387 -0.92 22.28 1.79
C ARG A 387 -0.44 21.60 3.07
N ARG A 388 -1.38 21.10 3.84
CA ARG A 388 -1.08 20.28 5.04
C ARG A 388 -0.63 18.88 4.66
N THR A 389 0.26 18.32 5.45
CA THR A 389 0.65 16.91 5.31
C THR A 389 -0.42 15.99 5.90
N THR A 390 -0.40 14.72 5.51
CA THR A 390 -1.31 13.71 6.07
C THR A 390 -1.21 13.63 7.59
N LEU A 391 0.01 13.75 8.17
CA LEU A 391 0.20 13.71 9.62
C LEU A 391 -0.39 14.93 10.33
N GLU A 392 -0.23 16.13 9.76
CA GLU A 392 -0.85 17.35 10.30
C GLU A 392 -2.38 17.23 10.32
N CYS A 393 -2.96 16.73 9.22
CA CYS A 393 -4.41 16.52 9.15
C CYS A 393 -4.92 15.48 10.15
N LEU A 394 -4.18 14.39 10.36
CA LEU A 394 -4.53 13.35 11.34
C LEU A 394 -4.43 13.84 12.79
N ASP A 395 -3.50 14.74 13.08
CA ASP A 395 -3.31 15.29 14.44
C ASP A 395 -4.32 16.39 14.74
N ASP A 396 -4.55 17.29 13.81
CA ASP A 396 -5.51 18.40 13.94
C ASP A 396 -6.97 17.98 13.77
N GLN A 397 -7.21 16.74 13.31
CA GLN A 397 -8.53 16.22 12.93
C GLN A 397 -9.25 17.14 11.93
N CYS A 398 -8.51 17.68 10.97
CA CYS A 398 -9.07 18.45 9.89
C CYS A 398 -9.05 17.64 8.59
N ASP A 399 -10.10 17.79 7.79
CA ASP A 399 -10.09 17.26 6.44
C ASP A 399 -9.08 18.10 5.63
N PRO A 400 -8.09 17.51 4.94
CA PRO A 400 -7.29 18.26 4.01
C PRO A 400 -8.25 18.88 2.99
N MET A 401 -8.22 20.18 2.81
CA MET A 401 -8.89 20.82 1.66
C MET A 401 -8.29 20.20 0.41
N LEU A 402 -9.11 19.41 -0.21
CA LEU A 402 -8.73 18.38 -1.14
C LEU A 402 -8.43 18.94 -2.50
N ASP A 403 -7.16 19.08 -2.81
CA ASP A 403 -6.66 18.72 -4.14
C ASP A 403 -6.63 17.17 -4.27
N ILE A 404 -7.75 16.53 -3.93
CA ILE A 404 -7.96 15.07 -4.08
C ILE A 404 -8.49 14.77 -5.49
N GLU A 405 -8.19 15.57 -6.47
CA GLU A 405 -8.53 15.23 -7.84
C GLU A 405 -7.93 13.88 -8.26
N GLU A 406 -6.73 13.58 -7.79
CA GLU A 406 -6.02 12.34 -8.12
C GLU A 406 -6.63 11.09 -7.44
N TYR A 407 -7.08 11.19 -6.19
CA TYR A 407 -7.69 10.07 -5.42
C TYR A 407 -9.10 9.68 -5.89
N VAL A 408 -9.79 10.63 -6.45
CA VAL A 408 -11.20 10.47 -6.87
C VAL A 408 -11.30 9.84 -8.26
N LEU A 409 -10.24 9.93 -9.03
CA LEU A 409 -10.23 9.55 -10.44
C LEU A 409 -10.09 8.03 -10.66
N GLU A 410 -9.54 7.28 -9.71
CA GLU A 410 -9.42 5.81 -9.79
C GLU A 410 -10.77 5.08 -9.64
N GLU A 411 -11.78 5.71 -9.01
CA GLU A 411 -13.07 5.08 -8.71
C GLU A 411 -13.88 4.64 -9.93
N VAL A 412 -13.67 5.25 -11.09
CA VAL A 412 -14.57 5.09 -12.23
C VAL A 412 -14.27 3.85 -13.08
N GLU A 413 -13.04 3.36 -13.06
CA GLU A 413 -12.65 2.22 -13.87
C GLU A 413 -13.28 0.91 -13.39
N GLU A 414 -13.56 0.79 -12.08
CA GLU A 414 -14.15 -0.41 -11.47
C GLU A 414 -15.66 -0.55 -11.67
N TRP A 415 -16.39 0.53 -12.02
CA TRP A 415 -17.86 0.48 -12.19
C TRP A 415 -18.30 -0.08 -13.54
N VAL A 416 -17.35 -0.26 -14.46
CA VAL A 416 -17.62 -0.72 -15.83
C VAL A 416 -17.27 -2.20 -16.00
N THR A 417 -16.66 -2.85 -15.02
CA THR A 417 -16.41 -4.29 -14.99
C THR A 417 -17.64 -5.04 -14.51
#